data_5ad92c8ea8d74904265b8a1a770cd4a8
#
_entry.id   5ad92c8ea8d74904265b8a1a770cd4a8
#
_cell.length_a   1.000
_cell.length_b   1.000
_cell.length_c   1.000
_cell.angle_alpha   90.00
_cell.angle_beta   90.00
_cell.angle_gamma   90.00
#
_symmetry.space_group_name_H-M   'P 1'
#
loop_
_entity.id
_entity.type
_entity.pdbx_description
1 polymer ?
#
loop_
_entity_poly.entity_id
_entity_poly.type
_entity_poly.pdbx_seq_one_letter_code
_entity_poly.pdbx_strand_id
1 'polypeptide(L)'
;MNKIKQYLDQASASYYAGNPFITDEVFDRLADSIGYAELGAKQHENVKKHFNKMFSLQKYYEDEGAAPLAGIKDITTTPKLDGAAVSLLYVEGNLVQVLTRGDGIEGTDITNKFLARKDLVPTSTDRLGVFQVIGEIVAPKDVPNSRNYAAGSLNLKDVEEFKTRAISFYAYGVFPSENRTYTQDMEMLAAQGFETIYANDLHNIYPCDGLVFRINDNAHFMELGFTAKHPRGAYAKKDRQEAVETELLDVEWQVGKSGKVTPVAILKPVMIGDKLVSRATLNNQGFIETLGICIGDTVAIALAGMIIPQVLHKVDA
;
A
#
# COMPACT_ATOMS: atom_id res chain seq x y z
N MET A 1 -0.75 -24.91 -15.27
CA MET A 1 0.65 -24.55 -15.51
C MET A 1 0.68 -23.18 -16.16
N ASN A 2 1.52 -22.35 -15.71
CA ASN A 2 1.52 -20.90 -15.64
C ASN A 2 1.49 -20.23 -17.03
N LYS A 3 0.46 -19.45 -17.34
CA LYS A 3 0.34 -18.66 -18.59
C LYS A 3 1.55 -17.74 -18.81
N ILE A 4 2.14 -17.23 -17.72
CA ILE A 4 3.36 -16.40 -17.79
C ILE A 4 4.52 -17.20 -18.35
N LYS A 5 4.70 -18.46 -17.89
CA LYS A 5 5.78 -19.31 -18.41
C LYS A 5 5.62 -19.57 -19.89
N GLN A 6 4.39 -19.90 -20.34
CA GLN A 6 4.12 -20.12 -21.76
C GLN A 6 4.40 -18.86 -22.59
N TYR A 7 4.04 -17.70 -22.08
CA TYR A 7 4.31 -16.41 -22.74
C TYR A 7 5.81 -16.13 -22.84
N LEU A 8 6.59 -16.38 -21.78
CA LEU A 8 8.05 -16.24 -21.79
C LEU A 8 8.72 -17.27 -22.73
N ASP A 9 8.22 -18.51 -22.76
CA ASP A 9 8.72 -19.53 -23.70
C ASP A 9 8.49 -19.09 -25.16
N GLN A 10 7.31 -18.51 -25.48
CA GLN A 10 7.02 -17.95 -26.80
C GLN A 10 7.87 -16.72 -27.12
N ALA A 11 8.05 -15.80 -26.15
CA ALA A 11 8.88 -14.62 -26.31
C ALA A 11 10.35 -14.99 -26.57
N SER A 12 10.88 -15.94 -25.80
CA SER A 12 12.22 -16.48 -26.00
C SER A 12 12.39 -17.12 -27.40
N ALA A 13 11.45 -17.97 -27.81
CA ALA A 13 11.49 -18.59 -29.14
C ALA A 13 11.45 -17.53 -30.25
N SER A 14 10.61 -16.50 -30.11
CA SER A 14 10.48 -15.39 -31.09
C SER A 14 11.74 -14.53 -31.14
N TYR A 15 12.39 -14.28 -30.02
CA TYR A 15 13.67 -13.57 -29.93
C TYR A 15 14.76 -14.30 -30.72
N TYR A 16 14.94 -15.62 -30.49
CA TYR A 16 15.93 -16.41 -31.21
C TYR A 16 15.59 -16.60 -32.71
N ALA A 17 14.31 -16.44 -33.09
CA ALA A 17 13.89 -16.44 -34.49
C ALA A 17 14.10 -15.07 -35.18
N GLY A 18 14.61 -14.05 -34.48
CA GLY A 18 14.89 -12.72 -35.00
C GLY A 18 13.66 -11.79 -35.10
N ASN A 19 12.52 -12.18 -34.50
CA ASN A 19 11.27 -11.40 -34.49
C ASN A 19 10.74 -11.19 -33.07
N PRO A 20 11.47 -10.48 -32.18
CA PRO A 20 11.03 -10.26 -30.81
C PRO A 20 9.73 -9.44 -30.77
N PHE A 21 8.75 -9.87 -30.02
CA PHE A 21 7.48 -9.17 -29.83
C PHE A 21 7.36 -8.46 -28.47
N ILE A 22 8.35 -8.66 -27.57
CA ILE A 22 8.53 -7.89 -26.35
C ILE A 22 9.99 -7.44 -26.25
N THR A 23 10.22 -6.36 -25.48
CA THR A 23 11.58 -5.87 -25.21
C THR A 23 12.30 -6.74 -24.16
N ASP A 24 13.63 -6.75 -24.18
CA ASP A 24 14.45 -7.48 -23.18
C ASP A 24 14.09 -7.05 -21.76
N GLU A 25 13.84 -5.76 -21.53
CA GLU A 25 13.44 -5.23 -20.22
C GLU A 25 12.11 -5.80 -19.73
N VAL A 26 11.12 -5.95 -20.62
CA VAL A 26 9.82 -6.57 -20.31
C VAL A 26 10.00 -8.06 -20.04
N PHE A 27 10.83 -8.75 -20.86
CA PHE A 27 11.15 -10.15 -20.66
C PHE A 27 11.80 -10.39 -19.31
N ASP A 28 12.85 -9.62 -18.98
CA ASP A 28 13.60 -9.78 -17.73
C ASP A 28 12.73 -9.53 -16.50
N ARG A 29 11.92 -8.45 -16.51
CA ARG A 29 10.98 -8.16 -15.41
C ARG A 29 9.95 -9.26 -15.21
N LEU A 30 9.44 -9.81 -16.30
CA LEU A 30 8.44 -10.88 -16.25
C LEU A 30 9.08 -12.19 -15.80
N ALA A 31 10.28 -12.50 -16.29
CA ALA A 31 11.07 -13.66 -15.87
C ALA A 31 11.40 -13.61 -14.38
N ASP A 32 11.87 -12.46 -13.91
CA ASP A 32 12.15 -12.20 -12.49
C ASP A 32 10.90 -12.38 -11.61
N SER A 33 9.73 -11.92 -12.08
CA SER A 33 8.48 -12.00 -11.31
C SER A 33 8.04 -13.44 -11.00
N ILE A 34 8.46 -14.42 -11.82
CA ILE A 34 8.12 -15.83 -11.63
C ILE A 34 9.33 -16.72 -11.32
N GLY A 35 10.53 -16.15 -11.21
CA GLY A 35 11.77 -16.92 -11.05
C GLY A 35 12.07 -17.84 -12.24
N TYR A 36 11.83 -17.36 -13.47
CA TYR A 36 11.95 -18.16 -14.69
C TYR A 36 13.40 -18.61 -14.97
N ALA A 37 14.38 -17.83 -14.54
CA ALA A 37 15.81 -18.07 -14.77
C ALA A 37 16.55 -18.74 -13.60
N GLU A 38 15.92 -18.94 -12.44
CA GLU A 38 16.58 -19.49 -11.25
C GLU A 38 16.23 -20.97 -11.02
N LEU A 39 16.91 -21.85 -11.71
CA LEU A 39 17.09 -23.23 -11.29
C LEU A 39 18.04 -23.26 -10.09
N GLY A 40 17.52 -23.04 -8.85
CA GLY A 40 18.34 -23.25 -7.65
C GLY A 40 18.10 -22.41 -6.42
N ALA A 41 17.33 -21.32 -6.44
CA ALA A 41 17.04 -20.57 -5.25
C ALA A 41 15.83 -21.19 -4.49
N LYS A 42 16.00 -21.48 -3.20
CA LYS A 42 14.88 -21.80 -2.30
C LYS A 42 14.05 -20.53 -2.12
N GLN A 43 13.08 -20.29 -3.00
CA GLN A 43 12.03 -19.30 -2.76
C GLN A 43 11.22 -19.76 -1.54
N HIS A 44 10.89 -18.84 -0.64
CA HIS A 44 9.77 -19.05 0.26
C HIS A 44 8.55 -19.33 -0.62
N GLU A 45 7.92 -20.51 -0.48
CA GLU A 45 6.99 -21.13 -1.43
C GLU A 45 5.84 -20.26 -1.94
N ASN A 46 5.69 -19.02 -1.43
CA ASN A 46 4.56 -18.14 -1.73
C ASN A 46 4.92 -16.67 -1.94
N VAL A 47 6.18 -16.30 -2.07
CA VAL A 47 6.65 -14.92 -2.31
C VAL A 47 7.14 -14.80 -3.74
N LYS A 48 6.71 -13.74 -4.44
CA LYS A 48 7.04 -13.46 -5.84
C LYS A 48 7.43 -12.00 -6.01
N LYS A 49 8.28 -11.71 -7.00
CA LYS A 49 8.66 -10.34 -7.36
C LYS A 49 7.52 -9.64 -8.11
N HIS A 50 7.36 -8.33 -7.85
CA HIS A 50 6.48 -7.50 -8.66
C HIS A 50 7.08 -7.30 -10.05
N PHE A 51 6.23 -7.25 -11.08
CA PHE A 51 6.65 -6.88 -12.43
C PHE A 51 7.24 -5.46 -12.48
N ASN A 52 6.59 -4.52 -11.79
CA ASN A 52 7.11 -3.19 -11.53
C ASN A 52 7.04 -2.89 -10.04
N LYS A 53 8.09 -2.28 -9.48
CA LYS A 53 8.20 -1.96 -8.04
C LYS A 53 7.02 -1.13 -7.55
N MET A 54 6.48 -1.48 -6.39
CA MET A 54 5.45 -0.73 -5.69
C MET A 54 6.08 0.29 -4.74
N PHE A 55 6.19 1.53 -5.17
CA PHE A 55 6.76 2.60 -4.37
C PHE A 55 5.81 3.04 -3.25
N SER A 56 6.37 3.50 -2.14
CA SER A 56 5.63 4.26 -1.12
C SER A 56 5.48 5.71 -1.58
N LEU A 57 4.56 6.46 -0.99
CA LEU A 57 4.53 7.91 -1.15
C LEU A 57 5.34 8.60 -0.05
N GLN A 58 6.02 9.70 -0.39
CA GLN A 58 6.56 10.62 0.60
C GLN A 58 5.40 11.19 1.41
N LYS A 59 5.54 11.23 2.72
CA LYS A 59 4.58 11.89 3.59
C LYS A 59 4.91 13.38 3.66
N TYR A 60 3.88 14.21 3.69
CA TYR A 60 3.98 15.65 3.89
C TYR A 60 2.92 16.08 4.89
N TYR A 61 3.29 16.94 5.82
CA TYR A 61 2.40 17.59 6.78
C TYR A 61 2.45 19.09 6.56
N GLU A 62 1.30 19.76 6.70
CA GLU A 62 1.14 21.17 6.31
C GLU A 62 2.05 22.13 7.10
N ASP A 63 2.44 21.76 8.32
CA ASP A 63 3.35 22.48 9.19
C ASP A 63 4.85 22.28 8.87
N GLU A 64 5.20 21.45 7.89
CA GLU A 64 6.59 21.15 7.50
C GLU A 64 7.15 22.11 6.43
N GLY A 65 6.43 23.18 6.10
CA GLY A 65 6.85 24.16 5.09
C GLY A 65 6.23 23.94 3.71
N ALA A 66 6.96 24.23 2.65
CA ALA A 66 6.43 24.16 1.29
C ALA A 66 6.17 22.69 0.86
N ALA A 67 5.02 22.47 0.22
CA ALA A 67 4.67 21.15 -0.31
C ALA A 67 5.68 20.68 -1.39
N PRO A 68 5.95 19.36 -1.50
CA PRO A 68 6.96 18.82 -2.43
C PRO A 68 6.78 19.21 -3.90
N LEU A 69 5.54 19.45 -4.34
CA LEU A 69 5.21 19.86 -5.71
C LEU A 69 4.77 21.33 -5.81
N ALA A 70 5.18 22.18 -4.87
CA ALA A 70 4.85 23.61 -4.88
C ALA A 70 5.31 24.27 -6.20
N GLY A 71 4.40 25.02 -6.83
CA GLY A 71 4.66 25.70 -8.10
C GLY A 71 4.34 24.89 -9.37
N ILE A 72 4.06 23.59 -9.27
CA ILE A 72 3.58 22.77 -10.39
C ILE A 72 2.07 22.94 -10.53
N LYS A 73 1.59 23.24 -11.74
CA LYS A 73 0.18 23.60 -11.99
C LYS A 73 -0.71 22.40 -12.32
N ASP A 74 -0.19 21.39 -13.02
CA ASP A 74 -0.96 20.21 -13.45
C ASP A 74 -0.79 19.05 -12.46
N ILE A 75 -1.50 19.17 -11.33
CA ILE A 75 -1.49 18.20 -10.25
C ILE A 75 -2.90 17.65 -10.06
N THR A 76 -3.02 16.32 -9.98
CA THR A 76 -4.23 15.63 -9.56
C THR A 76 -4.24 15.45 -8.04
N THR A 77 -5.43 15.51 -7.46
CA THR A 77 -5.64 15.24 -6.03
C THR A 77 -6.67 14.12 -5.89
N THR A 78 -6.34 13.10 -5.13
CA THR A 78 -7.22 11.93 -4.91
C THR A 78 -7.23 11.54 -3.43
N PRO A 79 -8.29 10.88 -2.95
CA PRO A 79 -8.31 10.37 -1.59
C PRO A 79 -7.21 9.31 -1.42
N LYS A 80 -6.51 9.37 -0.29
CA LYS A 80 -5.59 8.31 0.12
C LYS A 80 -6.37 7.27 0.91
N LEU A 81 -6.83 6.24 0.22
CA LEU A 81 -7.52 5.12 0.84
C LEU A 81 -6.61 4.42 1.86
N ASP A 82 -7.18 4.04 2.99
CA ASP A 82 -6.47 3.35 4.08
C ASP A 82 -6.88 1.87 4.13
N GLY A 83 -6.11 1.03 3.46
CA GLY A 83 -6.35 -0.39 3.31
C GLY A 83 -5.07 -1.22 3.19
N ALA A 84 -5.05 -2.09 2.20
CA ALA A 84 -3.90 -2.92 1.87
C ALA A 84 -3.62 -2.89 0.36
N ALA A 85 -2.43 -2.45 -0.01
CA ALA A 85 -2.02 -2.35 -1.40
C ALA A 85 -1.76 -3.73 -2.02
N VAL A 86 -2.18 -3.90 -3.27
CA VAL A 86 -1.94 -5.09 -4.08
C VAL A 86 -1.52 -4.70 -5.49
N SER A 87 -0.78 -5.59 -6.16
CA SER A 87 -0.49 -5.51 -7.59
C SER A 87 -1.16 -6.65 -8.34
N LEU A 88 -1.70 -6.33 -9.50
CA LEU A 88 -2.37 -7.23 -10.43
C LEU A 88 -1.53 -7.26 -11.72
N LEU A 89 -1.02 -8.41 -12.12
CA LEU A 89 -0.28 -8.57 -13.37
C LEU A 89 -1.18 -9.22 -14.41
N TYR A 90 -1.27 -8.57 -15.56
CA TYR A 90 -1.98 -9.05 -16.72
C TYR A 90 -1.01 -9.39 -17.84
N VAL A 91 -1.28 -10.49 -18.56
CA VAL A 91 -0.57 -10.90 -19.75
C VAL A 91 -1.60 -11.26 -20.81
N GLU A 92 -1.51 -10.63 -21.97
CA GLU A 92 -2.46 -10.79 -23.07
C GLU A 92 -3.92 -10.69 -22.58
N GLY A 93 -4.19 -9.63 -21.84
CA GLY A 93 -5.51 -9.36 -21.28
C GLY A 93 -5.96 -10.26 -20.14
N ASN A 94 -5.20 -11.25 -19.73
CA ASN A 94 -5.59 -12.19 -18.67
C ASN A 94 -4.89 -11.87 -17.36
N LEU A 95 -5.62 -11.86 -16.25
CA LEU A 95 -5.04 -11.79 -14.90
C LEU A 95 -4.24 -13.07 -14.62
N VAL A 96 -2.94 -12.92 -14.42
CA VAL A 96 -2.02 -14.05 -14.24
C VAL A 96 -1.37 -14.11 -12.87
N GLN A 97 -1.29 -12.95 -12.16
CA GLN A 97 -0.68 -12.88 -10.84
C GLN A 97 -1.30 -11.74 -10.02
N VAL A 98 -1.51 -11.98 -8.74
CA VAL A 98 -1.88 -10.97 -7.75
C VAL A 98 -0.97 -11.12 -6.55
N LEU A 99 -0.28 -10.03 -6.17
CA LEU A 99 0.62 -10.00 -5.03
C LEU A 99 0.18 -8.97 -4.01
N THR A 100 0.34 -9.29 -2.73
CA THR A 100 0.35 -8.26 -1.68
C THR A 100 1.56 -7.36 -1.89
N ARG A 101 1.51 -6.12 -1.39
CA ARG A 101 2.62 -5.17 -1.57
C ARG A 101 3.96 -5.68 -1.05
N GLY A 102 3.98 -6.42 0.07
CA GLY A 102 5.23 -6.82 0.73
C GLY A 102 6.13 -5.62 1.04
N ASP A 103 7.40 -5.72 0.70
CA ASP A 103 8.39 -4.64 0.81
C ASP A 103 8.40 -3.68 -0.39
N GLY A 104 7.56 -3.95 -1.38
CA GLY A 104 7.44 -3.20 -2.64
C GLY A 104 8.27 -3.79 -3.79
N ILE A 105 9.20 -4.69 -3.53
CA ILE A 105 9.96 -5.45 -4.53
C ILE A 105 9.33 -6.82 -4.73
N GLU A 106 8.96 -7.46 -3.64
CA GLU A 106 8.30 -8.77 -3.64
C GLU A 106 7.13 -8.80 -2.66
N GLY A 107 6.15 -9.67 -2.92
CA GLY A 107 4.97 -9.83 -2.11
C GLY A 107 4.45 -11.25 -2.12
N THR A 108 3.49 -11.54 -1.23
CA THR A 108 2.84 -12.86 -1.16
C THR A 108 1.88 -13.05 -2.32
N ASP A 109 1.98 -14.18 -3.00
CA ASP A 109 1.08 -14.57 -4.08
C ASP A 109 -0.30 -14.95 -3.52
N ILE A 110 -1.31 -14.21 -3.94
CA ILE A 110 -2.72 -14.38 -3.56
C ILE A 110 -3.63 -14.54 -4.78
N THR A 111 -3.07 -14.89 -5.92
CA THR A 111 -3.76 -14.99 -7.22
C THR A 111 -5.02 -15.84 -7.14
N ASN A 112 -4.95 -17.00 -6.50
CA ASN A 112 -6.09 -17.92 -6.39
C ASN A 112 -7.31 -17.29 -5.73
N LYS A 113 -7.13 -16.38 -4.75
CA LYS A 113 -8.22 -15.67 -4.07
C LYS A 113 -8.96 -14.75 -5.03
N PHE A 114 -8.23 -13.99 -5.85
CA PHE A 114 -8.82 -13.08 -6.82
C PHE A 114 -9.48 -13.80 -7.99
N LEU A 115 -8.89 -14.88 -8.47
CA LEU A 115 -9.52 -15.72 -9.50
C LEU A 115 -10.82 -16.40 -9.00
N ALA A 116 -10.91 -16.67 -7.71
CA ALA A 116 -12.10 -17.21 -7.08
C ALA A 116 -13.18 -16.16 -6.80
N ARG A 117 -12.81 -14.85 -6.74
CA ARG A 117 -13.70 -13.73 -6.46
C ARG A 117 -13.66 -12.69 -7.60
N LYS A 118 -14.37 -13.02 -8.68
CA LYS A 118 -14.35 -12.26 -9.95
C LYS A 118 -15.01 -10.88 -9.88
N ASP A 119 -15.73 -10.58 -8.81
CA ASP A 119 -16.35 -9.28 -8.54
C ASP A 119 -15.38 -8.21 -8.07
N LEU A 120 -14.18 -8.59 -7.58
CA LEU A 120 -13.20 -7.62 -7.09
C LEU A 120 -12.46 -6.90 -8.20
N VAL A 121 -12.06 -7.65 -9.24
CA VAL A 121 -11.27 -7.11 -10.36
C VAL A 121 -11.61 -7.87 -11.64
N PRO A 122 -11.48 -7.25 -12.82
CA PRO A 122 -11.59 -7.97 -14.09
C PRO A 122 -10.57 -9.11 -14.15
N THR A 123 -11.02 -10.33 -14.44
CA THR A 123 -10.10 -11.46 -14.67
C THR A 123 -9.58 -11.50 -16.11
N SER A 124 -10.19 -10.72 -16.99
CA SER A 124 -9.76 -10.48 -18.37
C SER A 124 -10.09 -9.05 -18.80
N THR A 125 -9.28 -8.49 -19.68
CA THR A 125 -9.43 -7.16 -20.30
C THR A 125 -9.11 -7.24 -21.79
N ASP A 126 -9.45 -6.21 -22.55
CA ASP A 126 -9.14 -6.13 -23.98
C ASP A 126 -7.72 -5.62 -24.24
N ARG A 127 -7.00 -5.17 -23.21
CA ARG A 127 -5.62 -4.69 -23.33
C ARG A 127 -4.67 -5.86 -23.50
N LEU A 128 -3.92 -5.86 -24.60
CA LEU A 128 -2.90 -6.85 -24.90
C LEU A 128 -1.55 -6.50 -24.28
N GLY A 129 -0.59 -7.43 -24.38
CA GLY A 129 0.75 -7.28 -23.83
C GLY A 129 0.80 -7.51 -22.33
N VAL A 130 1.85 -6.98 -21.70
CA VAL A 130 2.12 -7.15 -20.26
C VAL A 130 1.91 -5.83 -19.55
N PHE A 131 1.05 -5.80 -18.56
CA PHE A 131 0.85 -4.61 -17.72
C PHE A 131 0.49 -4.98 -16.27
N GLN A 132 0.87 -4.09 -15.36
CA GLN A 132 0.59 -4.21 -13.93
C GLN A 132 -0.35 -3.10 -13.51
N VAL A 133 -1.46 -3.46 -12.88
CA VAL A 133 -2.34 -2.51 -12.19
C VAL A 133 -2.04 -2.57 -10.69
N ILE A 134 -1.93 -1.42 -10.06
CA ILE A 134 -1.77 -1.31 -8.60
C ILE A 134 -2.98 -0.61 -8.01
N GLY A 135 -3.41 -1.08 -6.84
CA GLY A 135 -4.58 -0.53 -6.16
C GLY A 135 -4.62 -0.89 -4.69
N GLU A 136 -5.67 -0.41 -4.03
CA GLU A 136 -5.91 -0.62 -2.61
C GLU A 136 -7.10 -1.52 -2.42
N ILE A 137 -6.96 -2.54 -1.56
CA ILE A 137 -8.07 -3.30 -1.00
C ILE A 137 -8.52 -2.58 0.26
N VAL A 138 -9.79 -2.23 0.31
CA VAL A 138 -10.40 -1.50 1.41
C VAL A 138 -11.65 -2.21 1.94
N ALA A 139 -12.00 -1.93 3.17
CA ALA A 139 -13.28 -2.32 3.77
C ALA A 139 -14.06 -1.05 4.18
N PRO A 140 -15.40 -1.07 4.15
CA PRO A 140 -16.22 0.06 4.54
C PRO A 140 -15.95 0.53 5.97
N LYS A 141 -16.24 1.83 6.25
CA LYS A 141 -15.99 2.45 7.57
C LYS A 141 -16.80 1.83 8.71
N ASP A 142 -17.96 1.25 8.41
CA ASP A 142 -18.82 0.57 9.38
C ASP A 142 -18.27 -0.79 9.83
N VAL A 143 -17.28 -1.32 9.11
CA VAL A 143 -16.53 -2.51 9.54
C VAL A 143 -15.52 -2.13 10.62
N PRO A 144 -15.60 -2.70 11.84
CA PRO A 144 -14.64 -2.40 12.90
C PRO A 144 -13.20 -2.65 12.47
N ASN A 145 -12.30 -1.70 12.74
CA ASN A 145 -10.89 -1.76 12.30
C ASN A 145 -10.74 -2.07 10.81
N SER A 146 -11.52 -1.39 9.97
CA SER A 146 -11.67 -1.64 8.53
C SER A 146 -10.35 -1.84 7.78
N ARG A 147 -9.29 -1.06 8.08
CA ARG A 147 -7.95 -1.27 7.53
C ARG A 147 -7.37 -2.64 7.87
N ASN A 148 -7.41 -3.02 9.16
CA ASN A 148 -6.88 -4.32 9.60
C ASN A 148 -7.74 -5.47 9.08
N TYR A 149 -9.05 -5.25 8.93
CA TYR A 149 -9.97 -6.20 8.32
C TYR A 149 -9.61 -6.43 6.84
N ALA A 150 -9.37 -5.37 6.06
CA ALA A 150 -8.95 -5.45 4.67
C ALA A 150 -7.62 -6.21 4.52
N ALA A 151 -6.58 -5.81 5.29
CA ALA A 151 -5.28 -6.47 5.29
C ALA A 151 -5.36 -7.93 5.78
N GLY A 152 -6.14 -8.19 6.82
CA GLY A 152 -6.39 -9.54 7.36
C GLY A 152 -7.06 -10.45 6.33
N SER A 153 -7.99 -9.91 5.53
CA SER A 153 -8.67 -10.65 4.46
C SER A 153 -7.68 -11.21 3.43
N LEU A 154 -6.64 -10.45 3.09
CA LEU A 154 -5.58 -10.91 2.16
C LEU A 154 -4.74 -12.06 2.74
N ASN A 155 -4.66 -12.18 4.06
CA ASN A 155 -3.88 -13.20 4.76
C ASN A 155 -4.66 -14.49 5.08
N LEU A 156 -5.97 -14.52 4.82
CA LEU A 156 -6.79 -15.72 5.02
C LEU A 156 -6.23 -16.91 4.24
N LYS A 157 -6.19 -18.07 4.85
CA LYS A 157 -5.80 -19.31 4.16
C LYS A 157 -6.96 -19.92 3.38
N ASP A 158 -8.17 -19.78 3.89
CA ASP A 158 -9.39 -20.28 3.28
C ASP A 158 -9.92 -19.30 2.24
N VAL A 159 -10.02 -19.78 1.00
CA VAL A 159 -10.52 -19.01 -0.15
C VAL A 159 -12.04 -18.79 -0.02
N GLU A 160 -12.78 -19.73 0.54
CA GLU A 160 -14.24 -19.59 0.72
C GLU A 160 -14.54 -18.52 1.77
N GLU A 161 -13.76 -18.46 2.85
CA GLU A 161 -13.85 -17.36 3.80
C GLU A 161 -13.50 -16.00 3.16
N PHE A 162 -12.45 -15.95 2.31
CA PHE A 162 -12.10 -14.74 1.57
C PHE A 162 -13.24 -14.21 0.69
N LYS A 163 -14.01 -15.09 0.05
CA LYS A 163 -15.15 -14.70 -0.78
C LYS A 163 -16.24 -13.97 -0.02
N THR A 164 -16.38 -14.23 1.28
CA THR A 164 -17.44 -13.62 2.12
C THR A 164 -17.03 -12.25 2.68
N ARG A 165 -15.76 -11.84 2.50
CA ARG A 165 -15.27 -10.58 3.09
C ARG A 165 -15.86 -9.35 2.38
N ALA A 166 -16.32 -8.39 3.20
CA ALA A 166 -16.81 -7.09 2.73
C ALA A 166 -15.60 -6.19 2.38
N ILE A 167 -14.99 -6.45 1.22
CA ILE A 167 -13.84 -5.69 0.71
C ILE A 167 -14.06 -5.30 -0.75
N SER A 168 -13.46 -4.19 -1.15
CA SER A 168 -13.46 -3.67 -2.52
C SER A 168 -12.04 -3.33 -2.95
N PHE A 169 -11.78 -3.35 -4.26
CA PHE A 169 -10.53 -2.95 -4.87
C PHE A 169 -10.71 -1.62 -5.61
N TYR A 170 -9.76 -0.70 -5.43
CA TYR A 170 -9.70 0.56 -6.18
C TYR A 170 -8.32 0.74 -6.78
N ALA A 171 -8.26 0.78 -8.12
CA ALA A 171 -7.03 1.02 -8.86
C ALA A 171 -6.56 2.47 -8.70
N TYR A 172 -5.26 2.66 -8.47
CA TYR A 172 -4.63 3.98 -8.43
C TYR A 172 -3.36 4.08 -9.28
N GLY A 173 -3.05 3.08 -10.08
CA GLY A 173 -1.93 3.17 -11.00
C GLY A 173 -1.85 2.00 -11.96
N VAL A 174 -1.19 2.22 -13.08
CA VAL A 174 -0.91 1.21 -14.11
C VAL A 174 0.51 1.38 -14.63
N PHE A 175 1.18 0.27 -14.96
CA PHE A 175 2.50 0.25 -15.56
C PHE A 175 2.57 -0.80 -16.68
N PRO A 176 3.12 -0.48 -17.86
CA PRO A 176 3.48 0.87 -18.30
C PRO A 176 2.23 1.76 -18.45
N SER A 177 2.42 3.07 -18.24
CA SER A 177 1.44 4.08 -18.59
C SER A 177 1.53 4.34 -20.11
N GLU A 178 0.41 4.24 -20.82
CA GLU A 178 0.35 4.46 -22.28
C GLU A 178 -0.30 5.78 -22.64
N ASN A 179 -0.99 6.40 -21.68
CA ASN A 179 -1.69 7.65 -21.88
C ASN A 179 -0.80 8.84 -21.51
N ARG A 180 -1.12 10.01 -22.07
CA ARG A 180 -0.42 11.23 -21.77
C ARG A 180 -0.56 11.64 -20.31
N THR A 181 -1.74 11.44 -19.73
CA THR A 181 -2.03 11.88 -18.37
C THR A 181 -2.47 10.73 -17.47
N TYR A 182 -2.22 10.89 -16.19
CA TYR A 182 -2.68 9.98 -15.16
C TYR A 182 -4.21 9.86 -15.11
N THR A 183 -4.92 10.97 -15.32
CA THR A 183 -6.38 10.95 -15.39
C THR A 183 -6.87 10.04 -16.50
N GLN A 184 -6.24 10.12 -17.69
CA GLN A 184 -6.56 9.23 -18.82
C GLN A 184 -6.23 7.76 -18.53
N ASP A 185 -5.17 7.48 -17.78
CA ASP A 185 -4.88 6.10 -17.33
C ASP A 185 -6.01 5.55 -16.43
N MET A 186 -6.54 6.37 -15.53
CA MET A 186 -7.64 5.95 -14.66
C MET A 186 -8.96 5.79 -15.44
N GLU A 187 -9.23 6.66 -16.42
CA GLU A 187 -10.37 6.53 -17.33
C GLU A 187 -10.28 5.25 -18.18
N MET A 188 -9.09 4.94 -18.68
CA MET A 188 -8.82 3.70 -19.41
C MET A 188 -9.07 2.47 -18.51
N LEU A 189 -8.58 2.47 -17.28
CA LEU A 189 -8.82 1.38 -16.34
C LEU A 189 -10.32 1.23 -16.02
N ALA A 190 -11.03 2.34 -15.82
CA ALA A 190 -12.48 2.31 -15.62
C ALA A 190 -13.22 1.73 -16.83
N ALA A 191 -12.83 2.08 -18.05
CA ALA A 191 -13.39 1.51 -19.28
C ALA A 191 -13.12 -0.01 -19.41
N GLN A 192 -12.05 -0.51 -18.78
CA GLN A 192 -11.73 -1.94 -18.70
C GLN A 192 -12.43 -2.68 -17.53
N GLY A 193 -13.30 -1.99 -16.79
CA GLY A 193 -14.08 -2.57 -15.70
C GLY A 193 -13.43 -2.52 -14.33
N PHE A 194 -12.35 -1.76 -14.15
CA PHE A 194 -11.79 -1.51 -12.81
C PHE A 194 -12.54 -0.38 -12.11
N GLU A 195 -12.82 -0.56 -10.84
CA GLU A 195 -13.09 0.59 -9.98
C GLU A 195 -11.77 1.35 -9.73
N THR A 196 -11.82 2.68 -9.79
CA THR A 196 -10.64 3.53 -9.62
C THR A 196 -10.80 4.52 -8.49
N ILE A 197 -9.71 5.13 -8.04
CA ILE A 197 -9.75 6.17 -6.99
C ILE A 197 -10.49 7.45 -7.41
N TYR A 198 -10.99 7.55 -8.64
CA TYR A 198 -11.90 8.61 -9.10
C TYR A 198 -13.38 8.25 -8.95
N ALA A 199 -13.71 7.07 -8.41
CA ALA A 199 -15.10 6.73 -8.08
C ALA A 199 -15.68 7.73 -7.07
N ASN A 200 -16.99 7.97 -7.18
CA ASN A 200 -17.68 8.93 -6.34
C ASN A 200 -17.74 8.48 -4.87
N ASP A 201 -17.74 9.44 -3.96
CA ASP A 201 -18.00 9.25 -2.52
C ASP A 201 -17.05 8.29 -1.77
N LEU A 202 -15.88 7.97 -2.31
CA LEU A 202 -14.92 7.08 -1.68
C LEU A 202 -14.58 7.48 -0.24
N HIS A 203 -14.38 8.78 -0.01
CA HIS A 203 -14.05 9.31 1.30
C HIS A 203 -15.21 9.21 2.31
N ASN A 204 -16.46 9.07 1.86
CA ASN A 204 -17.62 8.86 2.73
C ASN A 204 -17.76 7.38 3.13
N ILE A 205 -17.44 6.47 2.22
CA ILE A 205 -17.65 5.03 2.38
C ILE A 205 -16.44 4.36 3.03
N TYR A 206 -15.23 4.73 2.63
CA TYR A 206 -14.00 4.05 3.04
C TYR A 206 -13.10 4.92 3.90
N PRO A 207 -12.27 4.33 4.78
CA PRO A 207 -11.29 5.07 5.55
C PRO A 207 -10.23 5.67 4.64
N CYS A 208 -9.89 6.94 4.88
CA CYS A 208 -8.83 7.67 4.20
C CYS A 208 -7.88 8.25 5.24
N ASP A 209 -6.59 8.20 4.98
CA ASP A 209 -5.55 8.72 5.86
C ASP A 209 -4.86 9.97 5.27
N GLY A 210 -5.55 10.71 4.41
CA GLY A 210 -5.10 11.94 3.79
C GLY A 210 -5.46 12.04 2.31
N LEU A 211 -4.70 12.85 1.59
CA LEU A 211 -4.85 13.09 0.16
C LEU A 211 -3.54 12.76 -0.57
N VAL A 212 -3.65 12.21 -1.77
CA VAL A 212 -2.51 12.00 -2.67
C VAL A 212 -2.49 13.11 -3.71
N PHE A 213 -1.35 13.77 -3.83
CA PHE A 213 -1.05 14.76 -4.87
C PHE A 213 -0.06 14.14 -5.85
N ARG A 214 -0.38 14.17 -7.14
CA ARG A 214 0.44 13.59 -8.19
C ARG A 214 0.43 14.47 -9.44
N ILE A 215 1.58 14.63 -10.07
CA ILE A 215 1.68 15.26 -11.40
C ILE A 215 0.83 14.48 -12.38
N ASN A 216 -0.04 15.19 -13.09
CA ASN A 216 -0.97 14.58 -14.04
C ASN A 216 -0.28 14.14 -15.34
N ASP A 217 0.66 14.94 -15.87
CA ASP A 217 1.44 14.56 -17.05
C ASP A 217 2.39 13.39 -16.73
N ASN A 218 2.20 12.25 -17.39
CA ASN A 218 2.95 11.03 -17.12
C ASN A 218 4.42 11.13 -17.56
N ALA A 219 4.73 11.86 -18.63
CA ALA A 219 6.10 12.06 -19.07
C ALA A 219 6.87 12.90 -18.05
N HIS A 220 6.29 13.99 -17.56
CA HIS A 220 6.87 14.83 -16.53
C HIS A 220 7.02 14.05 -15.19
N PHE A 221 6.03 13.25 -14.81
CA PHE A 221 6.13 12.38 -13.64
C PHE A 221 7.32 11.42 -13.73
N MET A 222 7.53 10.80 -14.89
CA MET A 222 8.63 9.88 -15.13
C MET A 222 9.99 10.58 -15.19
N GLU A 223 10.07 11.80 -15.77
CA GLU A 223 11.27 12.63 -15.83
C GLU A 223 11.81 12.97 -14.44
N LEU A 224 10.95 13.31 -13.49
CA LEU A 224 11.37 13.55 -12.09
C LEU A 224 11.94 12.30 -11.42
N GLY A 225 11.57 11.14 -11.90
CA GLY A 225 12.08 9.85 -11.45
C GLY A 225 11.71 9.53 -10.00
N PHE A 226 12.53 8.66 -9.41
CA PHE A 226 12.25 8.04 -8.13
C PHE A 226 13.43 8.15 -7.18
N THR A 227 13.16 8.14 -5.90
CA THR A 227 14.14 7.84 -4.85
C THR A 227 14.17 6.31 -4.63
N ALA A 228 15.00 5.82 -3.72
CA ALA A 228 14.95 4.41 -3.34
C ALA A 228 13.56 3.95 -2.83
N LYS A 229 12.75 4.89 -2.30
CA LYS A 229 11.47 4.58 -1.63
C LYS A 229 10.24 5.25 -2.26
N HIS A 230 10.40 6.40 -2.90
CA HIS A 230 9.28 7.28 -3.32
C HIS A 230 9.44 7.82 -4.73
N PRO A 231 8.35 7.97 -5.51
CA PRO A 231 8.37 8.82 -6.70
C PRO A 231 8.55 10.29 -6.26
N ARG A 232 9.26 11.08 -7.08
CA ARG A 232 9.39 12.52 -6.81
C ARG A 232 8.19 13.33 -7.31
N GLY A 233 7.43 12.77 -8.26
CA GLY A 233 6.26 13.40 -8.85
C GLY A 233 4.95 13.17 -8.08
N ALA A 234 4.97 12.56 -6.88
CA ALA A 234 3.79 12.35 -6.06
C ALA A 234 4.14 12.33 -4.57
N TYR A 235 3.18 12.79 -3.75
CA TYR A 235 3.29 12.72 -2.28
C TYR A 235 1.92 12.53 -1.64
N ALA A 236 1.91 12.11 -0.38
CA ALA A 236 0.72 11.99 0.44
C ALA A 236 0.69 13.13 1.47
N LYS A 237 -0.24 14.05 1.35
CA LYS A 237 -0.57 15.00 2.42
C LYS A 237 -1.37 14.25 3.46
N LYS A 238 -0.90 14.28 4.69
CA LYS A 238 -1.56 13.68 5.84
C LYS A 238 -1.89 14.76 6.85
N ASP A 239 -3.06 14.63 7.48
CA ASP A 239 -3.39 15.41 8.63
C ASP A 239 -2.67 14.81 9.85
N ARG A 240 -2.06 15.65 10.68
CA ARG A 240 -1.58 15.17 11.98
C ARG A 240 -2.81 14.84 12.81
N GLN A 241 -2.81 13.65 13.38
CA GLN A 241 -3.83 13.35 14.37
C GLN A 241 -3.65 14.28 15.56
N GLU A 242 -4.73 14.89 15.99
CA GLU A 242 -4.73 15.67 17.22
C GLU A 242 -4.26 14.78 18.37
N ALA A 243 -3.30 15.30 19.12
CA ALA A 243 -2.89 14.65 20.34
C ALA A 243 -4.02 14.77 21.36
N VAL A 244 -4.27 13.68 22.06
CA VAL A 244 -5.25 13.64 23.15
C VAL A 244 -4.50 13.51 24.47
N GLU A 245 -4.91 14.28 25.44
CA GLU A 245 -4.28 14.29 26.77
C GLU A 245 -4.90 13.21 27.66
N THR A 246 -4.03 12.52 28.40
CA THR A 246 -4.46 11.50 29.37
C THR A 246 -3.42 11.34 30.47
N GLU A 247 -3.83 10.77 31.59
CA GLU A 247 -2.97 10.51 32.76
C GLU A 247 -2.14 9.23 32.58
N LEU A 248 -0.84 9.31 32.86
CA LEU A 248 0.06 8.17 32.92
C LEU A 248 -0.10 7.46 34.27
N LEU A 249 -0.74 6.29 34.27
CA LEU A 249 -1.04 5.55 35.50
C LEU A 249 0.11 4.63 35.93
N ASP A 250 0.83 4.05 34.97
CA ASP A 250 1.94 3.11 35.23
C ASP A 250 2.81 2.94 33.98
N VAL A 251 3.96 2.29 34.14
CA VAL A 251 4.86 1.89 33.03
C VAL A 251 5.18 0.39 33.15
N GLU A 252 4.71 -0.40 32.22
CA GLU A 252 5.04 -1.83 32.11
C GLU A 252 6.22 -2.04 31.17
N TRP A 253 7.15 -2.91 31.58
CA TRP A 253 8.31 -3.32 30.77
C TRP A 253 8.04 -4.67 30.14
N GLN A 254 7.97 -4.70 28.81
CA GLN A 254 7.71 -5.92 28.03
C GLN A 254 8.99 -6.43 27.38
N VAL A 255 9.21 -7.73 27.45
CA VAL A 255 10.35 -8.39 26.78
C VAL A 255 9.87 -9.03 25.48
N GLY A 256 10.36 -8.52 24.35
CA GLY A 256 10.06 -9.07 23.03
C GLY A 256 10.75 -10.42 22.78
N LYS A 257 10.35 -11.14 21.74
CA LYS A 257 10.96 -12.42 21.31
C LYS A 257 12.48 -12.34 21.07
N SER A 258 12.98 -11.17 20.71
CA SER A 258 14.41 -10.89 20.49
C SER A 258 15.20 -10.54 21.77
N GLY A 259 14.55 -10.59 22.96
CA GLY A 259 15.12 -10.15 24.23
C GLY A 259 15.13 -8.61 24.42
N LYS A 260 14.64 -7.85 23.46
CA LYS A 260 14.53 -6.39 23.59
C LYS A 260 13.45 -6.03 24.60
N VAL A 261 13.83 -5.20 25.59
CA VAL A 261 12.91 -4.65 26.58
C VAL A 261 12.31 -3.35 26.06
N THR A 262 10.99 -3.25 26.07
CA THR A 262 10.27 -2.07 25.59
C THR A 262 9.27 -1.58 26.63
N PRO A 263 9.32 -0.32 27.06
CA PRO A 263 8.37 0.25 28.00
C PRO A 263 7.05 0.58 27.31
N VAL A 264 5.96 0.32 28.00
CA VAL A 264 4.58 0.60 27.59
C VAL A 264 3.90 1.41 28.67
N ALA A 265 3.42 2.59 28.32
CA ALA A 265 2.61 3.41 29.21
C ALA A 265 1.25 2.76 29.43
N ILE A 266 0.82 2.64 30.66
CA ILE A 266 -0.54 2.34 31.08
C ILE A 266 -1.22 3.68 31.36
N LEU A 267 -2.31 3.93 30.64
CA LEU A 267 -2.97 5.23 30.60
C LEU A 267 -4.38 5.15 31.14
N LYS A 268 -4.86 6.25 31.68
CA LYS A 268 -6.29 6.42 31.89
C LYS A 268 -6.99 6.33 30.53
N PRO A 269 -7.99 5.43 30.39
CA PRO A 269 -8.61 5.20 29.09
C PRO A 269 -9.15 6.47 28.46
N VAL A 270 -8.79 6.74 27.20
CA VAL A 270 -9.21 7.91 26.44
C VAL A 270 -9.53 7.54 24.99
N MET A 271 -10.49 8.24 24.38
CA MET A 271 -10.83 8.04 22.98
C MET A 271 -9.88 8.81 22.07
N ILE A 272 -9.33 8.12 21.04
CA ILE A 272 -8.62 8.75 19.94
C ILE A 272 -9.33 8.31 18.64
N GLY A 273 -10.09 9.25 18.07
CA GLY A 273 -11.02 8.90 17.00
C GLY A 273 -12.08 7.90 17.50
N ASP A 274 -12.18 6.75 16.85
CA ASP A 274 -13.11 5.66 17.18
C ASP A 274 -12.51 4.58 18.12
N LYS A 275 -11.27 4.81 18.62
CA LYS A 275 -10.53 3.81 19.42
C LYS A 275 -10.39 4.22 20.86
N LEU A 276 -10.76 3.33 21.76
CA LEU A 276 -10.45 3.47 23.19
C LEU A 276 -9.01 3.03 23.43
N VAL A 277 -8.17 3.96 23.88
CA VAL A 277 -6.75 3.74 24.12
C VAL A 277 -6.47 3.76 25.61
N SER A 278 -5.86 2.72 26.14
CA SER A 278 -5.41 2.59 27.54
C SER A 278 -3.93 2.21 27.64
N ARG A 279 -3.24 2.04 26.51
CA ARG A 279 -1.81 1.66 26.46
C ARG A 279 -1.15 2.38 25.28
N ALA A 280 0.07 2.91 25.49
CA ALA A 280 0.84 3.56 24.44
C ALA A 280 2.32 3.19 24.54
N THR A 281 3.04 3.15 23.41
CA THR A 281 4.47 2.88 23.44
C THR A 281 5.25 4.08 23.98
N LEU A 282 6.26 3.78 24.78
CA LEU A 282 7.29 4.73 25.22
C LEU A 282 8.62 4.50 24.48
N ASN A 283 8.61 3.72 23.40
CA ASN A 283 9.74 3.42 22.53
C ASN A 283 10.92 2.74 23.25
N ASN A 284 11.59 3.42 24.17
CA ASN A 284 12.72 2.94 24.95
C ASN A 284 12.94 3.82 26.20
N GLN A 285 13.84 3.37 27.10
CA GLN A 285 14.15 4.08 28.33
C GLN A 285 14.67 5.52 28.08
N GLY A 286 15.57 5.71 27.13
CA GLY A 286 16.11 7.05 26.82
C GLY A 286 15.02 8.04 26.37
N PHE A 287 13.94 7.53 25.74
CA PHE A 287 12.79 8.37 25.39
C PHE A 287 12.02 8.84 26.62
N ILE A 288 11.83 7.99 27.63
CA ILE A 288 11.20 8.36 28.93
C ILE A 288 12.02 9.45 29.61
N GLU A 289 13.36 9.26 29.67
CA GLU A 289 14.30 10.22 30.27
C GLU A 289 14.26 11.56 29.54
N THR A 290 14.20 11.55 28.20
CA THR A 290 14.10 12.76 27.38
C THR A 290 12.80 13.52 27.63
N LEU A 291 11.68 12.79 27.78
CA LEU A 291 10.38 13.40 28.05
C LEU A 291 10.22 13.88 29.50
N GLY A 292 11.05 13.40 30.42
CA GLY A 292 10.98 13.75 31.84
C GLY A 292 9.63 13.40 32.50
N ILE A 293 8.97 12.35 32.00
CA ILE A 293 7.65 11.94 32.50
C ILE A 293 7.75 11.05 33.72
N CYS A 294 6.78 11.21 34.64
CA CYS A 294 6.60 10.39 35.84
C CYS A 294 5.18 9.84 35.89
N ILE A 295 4.98 8.76 36.65
CA ILE A 295 3.63 8.25 36.94
C ILE A 295 2.80 9.36 37.63
N GLY A 296 1.59 9.58 37.17
CA GLY A 296 0.69 10.65 37.59
C GLY A 296 0.73 11.90 36.72
N ASP A 297 1.70 12.01 35.78
CA ASP A 297 1.75 13.12 34.83
C ASP A 297 0.65 13.03 33.77
N THR A 298 0.19 14.17 33.31
CA THR A 298 -0.61 14.27 32.07
C THR A 298 0.33 14.19 30.86
N VAL A 299 0.01 13.31 29.95
CA VAL A 299 0.79 13.09 28.72
C VAL A 299 -0.10 13.25 27.48
N ALA A 300 0.46 13.82 26.44
CA ALA A 300 -0.16 13.89 25.13
C ALA A 300 0.15 12.60 24.36
N ILE A 301 -0.87 11.95 23.80
CA ILE A 301 -0.76 10.72 23.02
C ILE A 301 -1.39 10.88 21.65
N ALA A 302 -0.82 10.22 20.64
CA ALA A 302 -1.42 10.11 19.31
C ALA A 302 -1.20 8.71 18.73
N LEU A 303 -1.91 8.39 17.65
CA LEU A 303 -1.72 7.10 16.96
C LEU A 303 -0.62 7.21 15.90
N ALA A 304 0.55 6.65 16.16
CA ALA A 304 1.60 6.54 15.14
C ALA A 304 1.10 5.64 13.99
N GLY A 305 1.09 6.20 12.77
CA GLY A 305 0.58 5.50 11.59
C GLY A 305 -0.89 5.10 11.68
N MET A 306 -1.70 5.83 12.46
CA MET A 306 -3.13 5.57 12.72
C MET A 306 -3.44 4.26 13.47
N ILE A 307 -2.43 3.55 13.96
CA ILE A 307 -2.60 2.22 14.55
C ILE A 307 -2.01 2.13 15.95
N ILE A 308 -0.77 2.59 16.13
CA ILE A 308 0.02 2.34 17.36
C ILE A 308 -0.05 3.58 18.26
N PRO A 309 -0.72 3.51 19.43
CA PRO A 309 -0.68 4.60 20.39
C PRO A 309 0.75 4.87 20.86
N GLN A 310 1.16 6.12 20.82
CA GLN A 310 2.48 6.59 21.24
C GLN A 310 2.35 7.80 22.14
N VAL A 311 3.13 7.84 23.21
CA VAL A 311 3.30 9.06 24.01
C VAL A 311 4.17 10.04 23.22
N LEU A 312 3.75 11.28 23.12
CA LEU A 312 4.45 12.33 22.37
C LEU A 312 5.30 13.20 23.28
N HIS A 313 4.70 13.77 24.30
CA HIS A 313 5.34 14.65 25.27
C HIS A 313 4.54 14.70 26.57
N LYS A 314 5.17 15.25 27.61
CA LYS A 314 4.49 15.66 28.84
C LYS A 314 3.69 16.94 28.57
N VAL A 315 2.49 17.01 29.10
CA VAL A 315 1.72 18.25 29.12
C VAL A 315 2.11 19.02 30.39
N ASP A 316 2.71 20.16 30.19
CA ASP A 316 3.05 21.06 31.31
C ASP A 316 1.75 21.69 31.85
N ALA A 317 1.62 21.71 33.19
CA ALA A 317 0.46 22.22 33.91
C ALA A 317 0.41 23.75 33.88
#